data_4c560b9cfaca4df27ccae6fd4f732816
#
_entry.id   4c560b9cfaca4df27ccae6fd4f732816
#
_cell.length_a   1.000
_cell.length_b   1.000
_cell.length_c   1.000
_cell.angle_alpha   90.00
_cell.angle_beta   90.00
_cell.angle_gamma   90.00
#
_symmetry.space_group_name_H-M   'P 1'
#
loop_
_entity.id
_entity.type
_entity.pdbx_description
1 polymer ?
#
loop_
_entity_poly.entity_id
_entity_poly.type
_entity_poly.pdbx_seq_one_letter_code
_entity_poly.pdbx_strand_id
1 'polypeptide(L)'
;MASFGKYIKIEREKKGWSQTEFGALIKINTPAVSRIENDKKRLSVKKLKLLAELFETDYQDLKDRYFADKFAKEAYEYKCSEKVYALAEMQSSYIREINSKQGKLKF
;
A
#
# COMPACT_ATOMS: atom_id res chain seq x y z
N MET A 1 -3.94 13.92 1.64
CA MET A 1 -4.04 12.53 1.19
C MET A 1 -4.26 11.62 2.38
N ALA A 2 -5.21 10.72 2.30
CA ALA A 2 -5.50 9.79 3.39
C ALA A 2 -4.48 8.66 3.44
N SER A 3 -4.32 8.05 4.63
CA SER A 3 -3.52 6.83 4.76
C SER A 3 -4.15 5.70 3.95
N PHE A 4 -3.40 4.65 3.71
CA PHE A 4 -3.92 3.49 2.98
C PHE A 4 -5.08 2.83 3.73
N GLY A 5 -5.01 2.75 5.07
CA GLY A 5 -6.12 2.22 5.87
C GLY A 5 -7.38 3.05 5.75
N LYS A 6 -7.24 4.37 5.79
CA LYS A 6 -8.36 5.29 5.59
C LYS A 6 -8.94 5.16 4.19
N TYR A 7 -8.09 5.02 3.19
CA TYR A 7 -8.51 4.79 1.81
C TYR A 7 -9.37 3.53 1.70
N ILE A 8 -8.94 2.43 2.33
CA ILE A 8 -9.72 1.19 2.34
C ILE A 8 -11.10 1.43 2.94
N LYS A 9 -11.15 2.12 4.09
CA LYS A 9 -12.43 2.40 4.76
C LYS A 9 -13.37 3.19 3.86
N ILE A 10 -12.88 4.24 3.24
CA ILE A 10 -13.67 5.10 2.35
C ILE A 10 -14.22 4.29 1.17
N GLU A 11 -13.37 3.51 0.51
CA GLU A 11 -13.78 2.72 -0.65
C GLU A 11 -14.76 1.61 -0.26
N ARG A 12 -14.53 0.97 0.89
CA ARG A 12 -15.45 -0.03 1.43
C ARG A 12 -16.84 0.57 1.66
N GLU A 13 -16.88 1.76 2.30
CA GLU A 13 -18.13 2.44 2.59
C GLU A 13 -18.85 2.88 1.31
N LYS A 14 -18.11 3.30 0.30
CA LYS A 14 -18.70 3.62 -1.01
C LYS A 14 -19.37 2.41 -1.66
N LYS A 15 -18.84 1.22 -1.43
CA LYS A 15 -19.43 -0.02 -1.94
C LYS A 15 -20.63 -0.48 -1.08
N GLY A 16 -20.86 0.16 0.04
CA GLY A 16 -21.95 -0.21 0.96
C GLY A 16 -21.66 -1.45 1.77
N TRP A 17 -20.44 -1.89 1.87
CA TRP A 17 -20.07 -3.08 2.64
C TRP A 17 -19.80 -2.73 4.10
N SER A 18 -20.26 -3.61 5.01
CA SER A 18 -19.83 -3.58 6.40
C SER A 18 -18.38 -4.12 6.48
N GLN A 19 -17.73 -3.94 7.63
CA GLN A 19 -16.40 -4.54 7.83
C GLN A 19 -16.45 -6.07 7.72
N THR A 20 -17.53 -6.68 8.21
CA THR A 20 -17.70 -8.14 8.12
C THR A 20 -17.88 -8.60 6.69
N GLU A 21 -18.72 -7.90 5.92
CA GLU A 21 -18.92 -8.22 4.51
C GLU A 21 -17.63 -8.07 3.71
N PHE A 22 -16.94 -6.96 3.90
CA PHE A 22 -15.67 -6.72 3.23
C PHE A 22 -14.62 -7.76 3.63
N GLY A 23 -14.55 -8.07 4.93
CA GLY A 23 -13.62 -9.09 5.42
C GLY A 23 -13.84 -10.45 4.75
N ALA A 24 -15.09 -10.84 4.58
CA ALA A 24 -15.42 -12.08 3.88
C ALA A 24 -14.94 -12.06 2.42
N LEU A 25 -15.11 -10.93 1.73
CA LEU A 25 -14.70 -10.78 0.33
C LEU A 25 -13.18 -10.80 0.16
N ILE A 26 -12.44 -10.15 1.05
CA ILE A 26 -10.98 -10.07 1.00
C ILE A 26 -10.29 -11.20 1.77
N LYS A 27 -11.09 -12.08 2.40
CA LYS A 27 -10.62 -13.24 3.16
C LYS A 27 -9.78 -12.86 4.38
N ILE A 28 -10.28 -11.92 5.15
CA ILE A 28 -9.65 -11.42 6.38
C ILE A 28 -10.75 -11.34 7.45
N ASN A 29 -10.42 -11.67 8.71
CA ASN A 29 -11.42 -11.56 9.78
C ASN A 29 -11.74 -10.10 10.11
N THR A 30 -12.90 -9.88 10.70
CA THR A 30 -13.40 -8.53 11.00
C THR A 30 -12.46 -7.73 11.91
N PRO A 31 -11.91 -8.29 13.00
CA PRO A 31 -10.95 -7.53 13.82
C PRO A 31 -9.71 -7.06 13.04
N ALA A 32 -9.23 -7.87 12.10
CA ALA A 32 -8.10 -7.48 11.26
C ALA A 32 -8.48 -6.35 10.30
N VAL A 33 -9.68 -6.39 9.72
CA VAL A 33 -10.19 -5.29 8.88
C VAL A 33 -10.18 -3.99 9.68
N SER A 34 -10.72 -4.02 10.91
CA SER A 34 -10.75 -2.84 11.77
C SER A 34 -9.34 -2.28 12.02
N ARG A 35 -8.39 -3.16 12.35
CA ARG A 35 -7.00 -2.74 12.59
C ARG A 35 -6.36 -2.13 11.34
N ILE A 36 -6.62 -2.71 10.18
CA ILE A 36 -6.08 -2.17 8.91
C ILE A 36 -6.66 -0.78 8.64
N GLU A 37 -7.96 -0.60 8.81
CA GLU A 37 -8.63 0.69 8.58
C GLU A 37 -8.18 1.76 9.57
N ASN A 38 -7.73 1.37 10.76
CA ASN A 38 -7.22 2.29 11.77
C ASN A 38 -5.70 2.40 11.78
N ASP A 39 -5.05 1.94 10.74
CA ASP A 39 -3.59 2.03 10.55
C ASP A 39 -2.78 1.31 11.64
N LYS A 40 -3.39 0.32 12.31
CA LYS A 40 -2.72 -0.49 13.34
C LYS A 40 -2.14 -1.78 12.80
N LYS A 41 -2.45 -2.09 11.56
CA LYS A 41 -1.95 -3.26 10.86
C LYS A 41 -1.90 -2.94 9.38
N ARG A 42 -0.92 -3.50 8.68
CA ARG A 42 -0.82 -3.34 7.23
C ARG A 42 -1.45 -4.53 6.53
N LEU A 43 -2.21 -4.25 5.48
CA LEU A 43 -2.74 -5.31 4.61
C LEU A 43 -1.56 -6.06 3.97
N SER A 44 -1.68 -7.38 3.84
CA SER A 44 -0.67 -8.16 3.14
C SER A 44 -0.59 -7.77 1.66
N VAL A 45 0.63 -7.64 1.15
CA VAL A 45 0.89 -7.35 -0.27
C VAL A 45 0.14 -8.33 -1.18
N LYS A 46 0.04 -9.60 -0.76
CA LYS A 46 -0.63 -10.64 -1.54
C LYS A 46 -2.12 -10.37 -1.76
N LYS A 47 -2.73 -9.53 -0.95
CA LYS A 47 -4.15 -9.16 -1.07
C LYS A 47 -4.40 -7.99 -2.02
N LEU A 48 -3.37 -7.29 -2.45
CA LEU A 48 -3.54 -6.07 -3.25
C LEU A 48 -4.25 -6.32 -4.57
N LYS A 49 -3.95 -7.42 -5.24
CA LYS A 49 -4.59 -7.74 -6.52
C LYS A 49 -6.09 -7.98 -6.35
N LEU A 50 -6.46 -8.75 -5.33
CA LEU A 50 -7.87 -8.99 -5.01
C LEU A 50 -8.56 -7.69 -4.61
N LEU A 51 -7.87 -6.85 -3.82
CA LEU A 51 -8.42 -5.56 -3.41
C LEU A 51 -8.70 -4.66 -4.62
N ALA A 52 -7.78 -4.63 -5.59
CA ALA A 52 -7.98 -3.87 -6.81
C ALA A 52 -9.22 -4.33 -7.57
N GLU A 53 -9.43 -5.64 -7.64
CA GLU A 53 -10.62 -6.21 -8.28
C GLU A 53 -11.90 -5.81 -7.54
N LEU A 54 -11.90 -5.92 -6.21
CA LEU A 54 -13.05 -5.59 -5.37
C LEU A 54 -13.42 -4.11 -5.46
N PHE A 55 -12.42 -3.24 -5.49
CA PHE A 55 -12.64 -1.79 -5.57
C PHE A 55 -12.76 -1.28 -7.01
N GLU A 56 -12.62 -2.16 -8.00
CA GLU A 56 -12.67 -1.80 -9.41
C GLU A 56 -11.72 -0.66 -9.75
N THR A 57 -10.49 -0.78 -9.23
CA THR A 57 -9.43 0.23 -9.45
C THR A 57 -8.24 -0.43 -10.12
N ASP A 58 -7.40 0.39 -10.75
CA ASP A 58 -6.19 -0.08 -11.39
C ASP A 58 -5.22 -0.65 -10.35
N TYR A 59 -4.72 -1.85 -10.61
CA TYR A 59 -3.81 -2.53 -9.69
C TYR A 59 -2.51 -1.75 -9.48
N GLN A 60 -1.95 -1.17 -10.55
CA GLN A 60 -0.71 -0.40 -10.44
C GLN A 60 -0.89 0.82 -9.55
N ASP A 61 -1.99 1.54 -9.72
CA ASP A 61 -2.30 2.71 -8.90
C ASP A 61 -2.48 2.33 -7.43
N LEU A 62 -3.16 1.22 -7.18
CA LEU A 62 -3.38 0.73 -5.81
C LEU A 62 -2.05 0.32 -5.17
N LYS A 63 -1.22 -0.38 -5.92
CA LYS A 63 0.10 -0.82 -5.45
C LYS A 63 0.99 0.38 -5.13
N ASP A 64 1.01 1.38 -5.99
CA ASP A 64 1.81 2.60 -5.75
C ASP A 64 1.32 3.32 -4.50
N ARG A 65 0.01 3.41 -4.31
CA ARG A 65 -0.57 4.01 -3.10
C ARG A 65 -0.18 3.23 -1.84
N TYR A 66 -0.20 1.91 -1.91
CA TYR A 66 0.19 1.04 -0.78
C TYR A 66 1.64 1.27 -0.38
N PHE A 67 2.55 1.24 -1.36
CA PHE A 67 3.98 1.38 -1.06
C PHE A 67 4.37 2.81 -0.71
N ALA A 68 3.71 3.81 -1.26
CA ALA A 68 3.92 5.20 -0.86
C ALA A 68 3.55 5.40 0.62
N ASP A 69 2.43 4.84 1.05
CA ASP A 69 2.00 4.89 2.45
C ASP A 69 3.00 4.17 3.35
N LYS A 70 3.42 2.98 2.95
CA LYS A 70 4.41 2.19 3.71
C LYS A 70 5.72 2.94 3.86
N PHE A 71 6.24 3.47 2.76
CA PHE A 71 7.49 4.21 2.77
C PHE A 71 7.41 5.47 3.63
N ALA A 72 6.33 6.24 3.49
CA ALA A 72 6.15 7.45 4.28
C ALA A 72 6.07 7.16 5.78
N LYS A 73 5.38 6.10 6.17
CA LYS A 73 5.28 5.69 7.58
C LYS A 73 6.62 5.22 8.14
N GLU A 74 7.38 4.46 7.36
CA GLU A 74 8.72 4.02 7.79
C GLU A 74 9.66 5.21 7.93
N ALA A 75 9.64 6.13 6.97
CA ALA A 75 10.46 7.34 7.04
C ALA A 75 10.14 8.16 8.28
N TYR A 76 8.87 8.27 8.62
CA TYR A 76 8.44 8.99 9.83
C TYR A 76 8.89 8.25 11.10
N GLU A 77 8.69 6.95 11.15
CA GLU A 77 9.05 6.12 12.31
C GLU A 77 10.55 6.21 12.62
N TYR A 78 11.38 6.17 11.60
CA TYR A 78 12.84 6.25 11.74
C TYR A 78 13.36 7.69 11.73
N LYS A 79 12.48 8.66 11.80
CA LYS A 79 12.82 10.09 11.91
C LYS A 79 13.69 10.60 10.76
N CYS A 80 13.46 10.09 9.57
CA CYS A 80 14.14 10.61 8.37
C CYS A 80 13.68 12.04 8.09
N SER A 81 14.56 12.84 7.48
CA SER A 81 14.17 14.15 7.00
C SER A 81 13.44 14.02 5.65
N GLU A 82 12.84 15.10 5.20
CA GLU A 82 12.17 15.13 3.89
C GLU A 82 13.11 14.85 2.72
N LYS A 83 14.40 15.01 2.92
CA LYS A 83 15.41 14.69 1.90
C LYS A 83 15.41 13.22 1.51
N VAL A 84 14.88 12.33 2.37
CA VAL A 84 14.85 10.90 2.07
C VAL A 84 14.06 10.59 0.79
N TYR A 85 13.04 11.39 0.48
CA TYR A 85 12.23 11.15 -0.72
C TYR A 85 13.01 11.47 -2.00
N ALA A 86 13.74 12.57 -2.01
CA ALA A 86 14.60 12.92 -3.15
C ALA A 86 15.72 11.90 -3.34
N LEU A 87 16.33 11.46 -2.24
CA LEU A 87 17.38 10.44 -2.28
C LEU A 87 16.84 9.10 -2.78
N ALA A 88 15.63 8.72 -2.34
CA ALA A 88 14.99 7.49 -2.79
C ALA A 88 14.70 7.53 -4.30
N GLU A 89 14.31 8.68 -4.82
CA GLU A 89 14.09 8.87 -6.25
C GLU A 89 15.39 8.68 -7.03
N MET A 90 16.49 9.24 -6.54
CA MET A 90 17.80 9.07 -7.17
C MET A 90 18.24 7.60 -7.14
N GLN A 91 18.06 6.92 -6.02
CA GLN A 91 18.36 5.49 -5.91
C GLN A 91 17.50 4.66 -6.83
N SER A 92 16.22 5.01 -6.95
CA SER A 92 15.30 4.33 -7.86
C SER A 92 15.77 4.44 -9.31
N SER A 93 16.21 5.63 -9.73
CA SER A 93 16.75 5.84 -11.08
C SER A 93 18.02 5.01 -11.32
N TYR A 94 18.90 4.97 -10.33
CA TYR A 94 20.13 4.18 -10.39
C TYR A 94 19.82 2.68 -10.52
N ILE A 95 18.89 2.18 -9.72
CA ILE A 95 18.49 0.78 -9.76
C ILE A 95 17.92 0.41 -11.13
N ARG A 96 17.05 1.25 -11.69
CA ARG A 96 16.50 1.03 -13.02
C ARG A 96 17.57 1.02 -14.09
N GLU A 97 18.54 1.92 -14.00
CA GLU A 97 19.64 1.99 -14.95
C GLU A 97 20.49 0.73 -14.93
N ILE A 98 20.87 0.27 -13.74
CA ILE A 98 21.65 -0.97 -13.59
C ILE A 98 20.90 -2.17 -14.15
N ASN A 99 19.62 -2.29 -13.82
CA ASN A 99 18.81 -3.41 -14.30
C ASN A 99 18.67 -3.43 -15.82
N SER A 100 18.62 -2.28 -16.45
CA SER A 100 18.52 -2.20 -17.91
C SER A 100 19.84 -2.57 -18.60
N LYS A 101 20.99 -2.34 -17.94
CA LYS A 101 22.31 -2.58 -18.52
C LYS A 101 22.90 -3.94 -18.17
N GLN A 102 22.70 -4.41 -16.96
CA GLN A 102 23.38 -5.59 -16.42
C GLN A 102 22.43 -6.71 -16.04
N GLY A 103 21.14 -6.55 -16.32
CA GLY A 103 20.13 -7.49 -15.92
C GLY A 103 19.66 -7.26 -14.49
N LYS A 104 19.09 -8.29 -13.90
CA LYS A 104 18.37 -8.18 -12.62
C LYS A 104 19.31 -8.05 -11.43
N LEU A 105 19.12 -7.00 -10.63
CA LEU A 105 19.73 -6.91 -9.30
C LEU A 105 18.85 -7.62 -8.28
N LYS A 106 19.50 -8.20 -7.27
CA LYS A 106 18.83 -8.80 -6.12
C LYS A 106 19.17 -7.99 -4.88
N PHE A 107 18.16 -7.69 -4.09
CA PHE A 107 18.32 -6.95 -2.84
C PHE A 107 17.96 -7.82 -1.64
#